data_9693cc50403b48b2e2add180a35b4637
#
_entry.id   9693cc50403b48b2e2add180a35b4637
#
_cell.length_a   1.000
_cell.length_b   1.000
_cell.length_c   1.000
_cell.angle_alpha   90.00
_cell.angle_beta   90.00
_cell.angle_gamma   90.00
#
_symmetry.space_group_name_H-M   'P 1'
#
loop_
_entity.id
_entity.type
_entity.pdbx_description
1 polymer ?
#
loop_
_entity_poly.entity_id
_entity_poly.type
_entity_poly.pdbx_seq_one_letter_code
_entity_poly.pdbx_strand_id
1 'polypeptide(L)'
;MDRRTFTKGIIGMGAVLFAGSSAIAGVRYLHDLVKKDEALPAIKLVGVGSAGCRAVEGLMGRHFNASDCLLISRERSDMEKAEGANKIFLQEIELVSSCSSCRDEEIALMFAQVFQSYEKAIVTSLQDADLNIIMAGMGWLTGTMAAPLTAKICRGFNAPVVAVGTMPFAWEGQLPAENAAFGISELRKYANTVVVHSLEQMIPARQKTMSIREAYDLGMNLMQQTALSLADQFHRRDPGSWRRYAMNFKP
;
A
#
# COMPACT_ATOMS: atom_id res chain seq x y z
N MET A 1 2.18 32.50 -2.28
CA MET A 1 2.92 32.62 -0.98
C MET A 1 2.76 31.26 -0.30
N ASP A 2 3.86 30.54 -0.11
CA ASP A 2 3.85 29.17 0.41
C ASP A 2 3.41 29.16 1.88
N ARG A 3 2.62 28.18 2.30
CA ARG A 3 2.15 27.98 3.69
C ARG A 3 3.31 28.03 4.71
N ARG A 4 4.48 27.51 4.33
CA ARG A 4 5.70 27.55 5.18
C ARG A 4 6.21 28.96 5.44
N THR A 5 6.08 29.85 4.46
CA THR A 5 6.48 31.24 4.57
C THR A 5 5.50 32.03 5.44
N PHE A 6 4.20 31.69 5.35
CA PHE A 6 3.17 32.27 6.19
C PHE A 6 3.34 31.88 7.68
N THR A 7 3.58 30.60 7.95
CA THR A 7 3.80 30.09 9.31
C THR A 7 5.05 30.67 9.96
N LYS A 8 6.16 30.83 9.21
CA LYS A 8 7.36 31.49 9.69
C LYS A 8 7.15 32.99 9.97
N GLY A 9 6.30 33.64 9.16
CA GLY A 9 5.90 35.03 9.38
C GLY A 9 5.12 35.23 10.69
N ILE A 10 4.19 34.33 11.03
CA ILE A 10 3.40 34.38 12.26
C ILE A 10 4.29 34.15 13.48
N ILE A 11 5.24 33.23 13.43
CA ILE A 11 6.19 32.97 14.53
C ILE A 11 7.07 34.21 14.78
N GLY A 12 7.52 34.85 13.70
CA GLY A 12 8.31 36.10 13.78
C GLY A 12 7.52 37.27 14.38
N MET A 13 6.24 37.42 14.03
CA MET A 13 5.37 38.48 14.59
C MET A 13 4.94 38.22 16.04
N GLY A 14 4.72 36.95 16.41
CA GLY A 14 4.37 36.57 17.77
C GLY A 14 5.48 36.87 18.82
N ALA A 15 6.74 36.76 18.39
CA ALA A 15 7.90 37.02 19.25
C ALA A 15 8.06 38.52 19.59
N VAL A 16 7.51 39.42 18.77
CA VAL A 16 7.61 40.87 18.99
C VAL A 16 6.52 41.42 19.94
N LEU A 17 5.41 40.69 20.14
CA LEU A 17 4.26 41.19 20.89
C LEU A 17 4.23 40.81 22.36
N PHE A 18 5.14 39.99 22.86
CA PHE A 18 5.16 39.52 24.25
C PHE A 18 6.54 39.76 24.91
N ALA A 19 6.74 40.97 25.48
CA ALA A 19 7.88 41.25 26.31
C ALA A 19 7.49 41.00 27.80
N GLY A 20 7.89 39.81 28.34
CA GLY A 20 7.66 39.45 29.72
C GLY A 20 7.61 37.94 29.95
N SER A 21 7.47 37.48 31.22
CA SER A 21 7.43 36.06 31.62
C SER A 21 6.33 35.23 30.92
N SER A 22 5.32 35.88 30.35
CA SER A 22 4.28 35.26 29.51
C SER A 22 4.73 34.96 28.06
N ALA A 23 5.84 35.52 27.59
CA ALA A 23 6.33 35.32 26.23
C ALA A 23 6.76 33.85 25.98
N ILE A 24 7.38 33.23 26.99
CA ILE A 24 7.81 31.82 26.90
C ILE A 24 6.60 30.89 26.85
N ALA A 25 5.54 31.18 27.59
CA ALA A 25 4.29 30.41 27.56
C ALA A 25 3.57 30.58 26.20
N GLY A 26 3.54 31.81 25.65
CA GLY A 26 2.97 32.11 24.36
C GLY A 26 3.72 31.44 23.18
N VAL A 27 5.06 31.47 23.22
CA VAL A 27 5.91 30.80 22.22
C VAL A 27 5.76 29.27 22.31
N ARG A 28 5.67 28.73 23.52
CA ARG A 28 5.41 27.30 23.73
C ARG A 28 4.03 26.91 23.24
N TYR A 29 3.00 27.68 23.52
CA TYR A 29 1.64 27.44 23.01
C TYR A 29 1.56 27.53 21.49
N LEU A 30 2.21 28.54 20.88
CA LEU A 30 2.30 28.63 19.40
C LEU A 30 3.13 27.50 18.78
N HIS A 31 4.20 27.07 19.44
CA HIS A 31 5.00 25.92 19.02
C HIS A 31 4.20 24.61 19.11
N ASP A 32 3.38 24.44 20.15
CA ASP A 32 2.53 23.27 20.32
C ASP A 32 1.32 23.30 19.36
N LEU A 33 0.78 24.49 19.03
CA LEU A 33 -0.23 24.66 17.98
C LEU A 33 0.35 24.35 16.60
N VAL A 34 1.57 24.81 16.29
CA VAL A 34 2.24 24.54 15.01
C VAL A 34 2.60 23.05 14.88
N LYS A 35 2.99 22.39 15.98
CA LYS A 35 3.18 20.93 15.99
C LYS A 35 1.87 20.15 15.84
N LYS A 36 0.75 20.71 16.32
CA LYS A 36 -0.57 20.09 16.22
C LYS A 36 -1.16 20.19 14.81
N ASP A 37 -0.63 21.11 13.98
CA ASP A 37 -1.06 21.33 12.59
C ASP A 37 -0.17 20.62 11.55
N GLU A 38 0.89 19.90 11.96
CA GLU A 38 1.55 18.94 11.08
C GLU A 38 0.67 17.67 11.05
N ALA A 39 -0.30 17.67 10.14
CA ALA A 39 -1.11 16.50 9.85
C ALA A 39 -0.17 15.30 9.61
N LEU A 40 -0.44 14.20 10.30
CA LEU A 40 0.32 12.96 10.08
C LEU A 40 0.31 12.63 8.59
N PRO A 41 1.45 12.14 8.06
CA PRO A 41 1.53 11.78 6.66
C PRO A 41 0.42 10.80 6.26
N ALA A 42 -0.23 11.07 5.15
CA ALA A 42 -1.31 10.24 4.62
C ALA A 42 -0.75 8.95 4.03
N ILE A 43 -1.02 7.82 4.67
CA ILE A 43 -0.66 6.49 4.17
C ILE A 43 -1.90 5.84 3.60
N LYS A 44 -1.84 5.43 2.33
CA LYS A 44 -2.90 4.66 1.70
C LYS A 44 -2.52 3.19 1.61
N LEU A 45 -3.47 2.32 2.00
CA LEU A 45 -3.33 0.86 1.87
C LEU A 45 -4.11 0.38 0.66
N VAL A 46 -3.47 -0.46 -0.15
CA VAL A 46 -4.08 -1.06 -1.32
C VAL A 46 -4.03 -2.58 -1.20
N GLY A 47 -5.20 -3.21 -1.11
CA GLY A 47 -5.33 -4.66 -1.15
C GLY A 47 -5.68 -5.13 -2.55
N VAL A 48 -4.87 -6.02 -3.13
CA VAL A 48 -5.06 -6.53 -4.49
C VAL A 48 -5.25 -8.05 -4.47
N GLY A 49 -6.38 -8.50 -5.01
CA GLY A 49 -6.82 -9.89 -4.95
C GLY A 49 -7.24 -10.33 -3.54
N SER A 50 -7.71 -11.57 -3.38
CA SER A 50 -8.30 -12.06 -2.14
C SER A 50 -7.37 -11.93 -0.92
N ALA A 51 -6.10 -12.32 -1.06
CA ALA A 51 -5.14 -12.24 0.05
C ALA A 51 -4.83 -10.78 0.44
N GLY A 52 -4.62 -9.90 -0.54
CA GLY A 52 -4.36 -8.49 -0.31
C GLY A 52 -5.57 -7.77 0.30
N CYS A 53 -6.77 -8.01 -0.22
CA CYS A 53 -8.00 -7.42 0.31
C CYS A 53 -8.22 -7.81 1.77
N ARG A 54 -8.09 -9.10 2.12
CA ARG A 54 -8.21 -9.58 3.51
C ARG A 54 -7.13 -9.01 4.43
N ALA A 55 -5.91 -8.85 3.93
CA ALA A 55 -4.83 -8.25 4.70
C ALA A 55 -5.15 -6.78 5.04
N VAL A 56 -5.63 -5.99 4.07
CA VAL A 56 -6.08 -4.60 4.30
C VAL A 56 -7.27 -4.56 5.25
N GLU A 57 -8.30 -5.40 5.03
CA GLU A 57 -9.50 -5.48 5.86
C GLU A 57 -9.15 -5.67 7.34
N GLY A 58 -8.19 -6.55 7.65
CA GLY A 58 -7.75 -6.80 9.03
C GLY A 58 -7.06 -5.61 9.72
N LEU A 59 -6.60 -4.62 8.94
CA LEU A 59 -5.97 -3.39 9.45
C LEU A 59 -6.96 -2.22 9.56
N MET A 60 -8.09 -2.29 8.85
CA MET A 60 -9.10 -1.24 8.85
C MET A 60 -9.78 -1.08 10.22
N GLY A 61 -10.08 0.17 10.55
CA GLY A 61 -10.79 0.53 11.79
C GLY A 61 -9.96 0.39 13.06
N ARG A 62 -8.81 -0.31 13.02
CA ARG A 62 -7.89 -0.46 14.15
C ARG A 62 -6.63 0.40 13.99
N HIS A 63 -6.08 0.44 12.81
CA HIS A 63 -4.81 1.09 12.49
C HIS A 63 -4.92 2.10 11.36
N PHE A 64 -5.88 1.91 10.45
CA PHE A 64 -6.10 2.78 9.30
C PHE A 64 -7.59 3.10 9.16
N ASN A 65 -7.90 4.33 8.72
CA ASN A 65 -9.27 4.67 8.38
C ASN A 65 -9.70 3.92 7.10
N ALA A 66 -10.96 3.54 7.03
CA ALA A 66 -11.48 2.86 5.86
C ALA A 66 -11.32 3.70 4.58
N SER A 67 -11.47 5.03 4.67
CA SER A 67 -11.26 5.98 3.56
C SER A 67 -9.83 6.00 3.01
N ASP A 68 -8.85 5.51 3.79
CA ASP A 68 -7.45 5.41 3.39
C ASP A 68 -7.11 4.05 2.77
N CYS A 69 -8.13 3.19 2.60
CA CYS A 69 -7.99 1.86 2.04
C CYS A 69 -8.66 1.76 0.67
N LEU A 70 -7.96 1.11 -0.27
CA LEU A 70 -8.45 0.73 -1.59
C LEU A 70 -8.37 -0.78 -1.74
N LEU A 71 -9.48 -1.42 -2.12
CA LEU A 71 -9.55 -2.85 -2.39
C LEU A 71 -9.82 -3.09 -3.88
N ILE A 72 -9.01 -3.93 -4.51
CA ILE A 72 -9.09 -4.28 -5.92
C ILE A 72 -9.20 -5.80 -6.04
N SER A 73 -10.34 -6.32 -6.47
CA SER A 73 -10.53 -7.76 -6.66
C SER A 73 -11.52 -8.07 -7.77
N ARG A 74 -11.45 -9.31 -8.29
CA ARG A 74 -12.46 -9.93 -9.16
C ARG A 74 -13.60 -10.57 -8.36
N GLU A 75 -13.38 -10.84 -7.08
CA GLU A 75 -14.35 -11.48 -6.21
C GLU A 75 -15.02 -10.44 -5.32
N ARG A 76 -16.34 -10.30 -5.42
CA ARG A 76 -17.10 -9.37 -4.57
C ARG A 76 -16.99 -9.71 -3.08
N SER A 77 -16.99 -11.01 -2.76
CA SER A 77 -16.85 -11.52 -1.39
C SER A 77 -15.57 -11.06 -0.68
N ASP A 78 -14.52 -10.73 -1.43
CA ASP A 78 -13.27 -10.21 -0.86
C ASP A 78 -13.40 -8.79 -0.27
N MET A 79 -14.48 -8.10 -0.62
CA MET A 79 -14.67 -6.68 -0.29
C MET A 79 -15.95 -6.41 0.50
N GLU A 80 -16.80 -7.42 0.73
CA GLU A 80 -18.14 -7.23 1.34
C GLU A 80 -18.05 -6.63 2.74
N LYS A 81 -17.11 -7.10 3.56
CA LYS A 81 -16.95 -6.69 4.95
C LYS A 81 -16.21 -5.36 5.14
N ALA A 82 -15.55 -4.86 4.10
CA ALA A 82 -14.78 -3.63 4.15
C ALA A 82 -15.68 -2.40 3.97
N GLU A 83 -16.50 -2.09 4.97
CA GLU A 83 -17.37 -0.92 4.94
C GLU A 83 -16.55 0.39 4.96
N GLY A 84 -16.95 1.36 4.14
CA GLY A 84 -16.28 2.67 4.05
C GLY A 84 -14.97 2.69 3.25
N ALA A 85 -14.43 1.55 2.83
CA ALA A 85 -13.26 1.49 1.95
C ALA A 85 -13.62 1.81 0.50
N ASN A 86 -12.65 2.34 -0.26
CA ASN A 86 -12.75 2.43 -1.70
C ASN A 86 -12.65 1.02 -2.32
N LYS A 87 -13.50 0.71 -3.28
CA LYS A 87 -13.59 -0.64 -3.87
C LYS A 87 -13.58 -0.57 -5.38
N ILE A 88 -12.74 -1.37 -6.00
CA ILE A 88 -12.71 -1.57 -7.45
C ILE A 88 -12.96 -3.04 -7.74
N PHE A 89 -14.10 -3.30 -8.34
CA PHE A 89 -14.48 -4.64 -8.78
C PHE A 89 -14.09 -4.82 -10.25
N LEU A 90 -13.17 -5.73 -10.51
CA LEU A 90 -12.63 -6.01 -11.85
C LEU A 90 -13.58 -6.92 -12.64
N GLN A 91 -14.77 -6.45 -12.94
CA GLN A 91 -15.84 -7.23 -13.58
C GLN A 91 -15.49 -7.64 -15.02
N GLU A 92 -14.87 -6.75 -15.79
CA GLU A 92 -14.59 -6.98 -17.21
C GLU A 92 -13.48 -7.99 -17.47
N ILE A 93 -12.81 -8.48 -16.41
CA ILE A 93 -11.70 -9.46 -16.51
C ILE A 93 -12.20 -10.91 -16.33
N GLU A 94 -13.51 -11.13 -16.28
CA GLU A 94 -14.09 -12.49 -16.12
C GLU A 94 -13.72 -13.45 -17.26
N LEU A 95 -13.43 -12.92 -18.46
CA LEU A 95 -13.06 -13.71 -19.63
C LEU A 95 -11.70 -14.40 -19.51
N VAL A 96 -10.85 -13.98 -18.57
CA VAL A 96 -9.53 -14.57 -18.34
C VAL A 96 -9.60 -15.52 -17.16
N SER A 97 -9.26 -16.79 -17.39
CA SER A 97 -9.19 -17.79 -16.34
C SER A 97 -8.21 -17.40 -15.25
N SER A 98 -8.58 -17.60 -13.99
CA SER A 98 -7.67 -17.40 -12.85
C SER A 98 -6.41 -18.29 -12.90
N CYS A 99 -6.49 -19.41 -13.64
CA CYS A 99 -5.40 -20.36 -13.84
C CYS A 99 -4.57 -20.06 -15.11
N SER A 100 -4.73 -18.90 -15.74
CA SER A 100 -3.96 -18.52 -16.92
C SER A 100 -2.51 -18.18 -16.57
N SER A 101 -1.61 -18.38 -17.52
CA SER A 101 -0.22 -17.93 -17.39
C SER A 101 -0.16 -16.41 -17.48
N CYS A 102 0.28 -15.76 -16.42
CA CYS A 102 0.48 -14.32 -16.42
C CYS A 102 1.65 -13.87 -17.32
N ARG A 103 2.46 -14.82 -17.80
CA ARG A 103 3.56 -14.57 -18.74
C ARG A 103 3.13 -14.61 -20.21
N ASP A 104 1.89 -15.03 -20.47
CA ASP A 104 1.32 -15.00 -21.79
C ASP A 104 1.08 -13.55 -22.22
N GLU A 105 1.71 -13.12 -23.31
CA GLU A 105 1.69 -11.72 -23.76
C GLU A 105 0.29 -11.28 -24.15
N GLU A 106 -0.51 -12.14 -24.73
CA GLU A 106 -1.89 -11.82 -25.14
C GLU A 106 -2.76 -11.60 -23.89
N ILE A 107 -2.64 -12.48 -22.90
CA ILE A 107 -3.34 -12.37 -21.62
C ILE A 107 -2.90 -11.10 -20.87
N ALA A 108 -1.59 -10.85 -20.83
CA ALA A 108 -1.04 -9.68 -20.16
C ALA A 108 -1.52 -8.39 -20.83
N LEU A 109 -1.54 -8.33 -22.16
CA LEU A 109 -2.02 -7.17 -22.90
C LEU A 109 -3.52 -6.93 -22.67
N MET A 110 -4.33 -7.99 -22.79
CA MET A 110 -5.77 -7.92 -22.56
C MET A 110 -6.09 -7.47 -21.15
N PHE A 111 -5.40 -8.03 -20.13
CA PHE A 111 -5.57 -7.62 -18.75
C PHE A 111 -5.22 -6.13 -18.56
N ALA A 112 -4.11 -5.68 -19.12
CA ALA A 112 -3.67 -4.29 -19.02
C ALA A 112 -4.66 -3.32 -19.69
N GLN A 113 -5.22 -3.67 -20.86
CA GLN A 113 -6.21 -2.87 -21.56
C GLN A 113 -7.49 -2.70 -20.74
N VAL A 114 -8.02 -3.80 -20.20
CA VAL A 114 -9.21 -3.73 -19.32
C VAL A 114 -8.90 -2.97 -18.04
N PHE A 115 -7.74 -3.21 -17.42
CA PHE A 115 -7.34 -2.56 -16.18
C PHE A 115 -7.22 -1.04 -16.34
N GLN A 116 -6.91 -0.54 -17.54
CA GLN A 116 -6.81 0.88 -17.84
C GLN A 116 -8.15 1.62 -17.60
N SER A 117 -9.30 0.95 -17.76
CA SER A 117 -10.62 1.53 -17.49
C SER A 117 -10.79 1.95 -16.02
N TYR A 118 -10.04 1.33 -15.12
CA TYR A 118 -10.06 1.61 -13.67
C TYR A 118 -9.03 2.67 -13.22
N GLU A 119 -8.14 3.13 -14.10
CA GLU A 119 -7.06 4.07 -13.77
C GLU A 119 -7.56 5.31 -13.05
N LYS A 120 -8.63 5.95 -13.56
CA LYS A 120 -9.20 7.15 -12.94
C LYS A 120 -9.67 6.91 -11.51
N ALA A 121 -10.28 5.76 -11.22
CA ALA A 121 -10.74 5.42 -9.88
C ALA A 121 -9.55 5.17 -8.93
N ILE A 122 -8.49 4.53 -9.42
CA ILE A 122 -7.25 4.31 -8.67
C ILE A 122 -6.59 5.65 -8.34
N VAL A 123 -6.44 6.52 -9.34
CA VAL A 123 -5.88 7.87 -9.18
C VAL A 123 -6.66 8.64 -8.12
N THR A 124 -7.99 8.69 -8.23
CA THR A 124 -8.85 9.42 -7.28
C THR A 124 -8.67 8.91 -5.84
N SER A 125 -8.46 7.61 -5.66
CA SER A 125 -8.31 7.01 -4.32
C SER A 125 -6.92 7.22 -3.71
N LEU A 126 -5.85 7.38 -4.52
CA LEU A 126 -4.47 7.26 -4.07
C LEU A 126 -3.60 8.51 -4.29
N GLN A 127 -4.03 9.48 -5.10
CA GLN A 127 -3.18 10.62 -5.49
C GLN A 127 -2.74 11.53 -4.33
N ASP A 128 -3.52 11.59 -3.24
CA ASP A 128 -3.25 12.45 -2.09
C ASP A 128 -2.40 11.76 -1.01
N ALA A 129 -1.87 10.57 -1.30
CA ALA A 129 -1.02 9.84 -0.37
C ALA A 129 0.39 10.45 -0.26
N ASP A 130 0.96 10.36 0.93
CA ASP A 130 2.40 10.55 1.18
C ASP A 130 3.16 9.22 1.08
N LEU A 131 2.47 8.09 1.22
CA LEU A 131 2.97 6.72 1.02
C LEU A 131 1.83 5.81 0.55
N ASN A 132 2.08 5.03 -0.50
CA ASN A 132 1.18 3.95 -0.94
C ASN A 132 1.79 2.59 -0.58
N ILE A 133 1.06 1.76 0.18
CA ILE A 133 1.46 0.38 0.52
C ILE A 133 0.51 -0.57 -0.21
N ILE A 134 1.04 -1.31 -1.18
CA ILE A 134 0.29 -2.28 -1.98
C ILE A 134 0.53 -3.68 -1.41
N MET A 135 -0.53 -4.37 -1.01
CA MET A 135 -0.48 -5.74 -0.48
C MET A 135 -1.14 -6.70 -1.46
N ALA A 136 -0.45 -7.79 -1.83
CA ALA A 136 -0.97 -8.77 -2.78
C ALA A 136 -0.41 -10.18 -2.54
N GLY A 137 -1.28 -11.19 -2.69
CA GLY A 137 -0.84 -12.57 -2.87
C GLY A 137 -0.45 -12.81 -4.34
N MET A 138 0.77 -13.24 -4.58
CA MET A 138 1.27 -13.53 -5.92
C MET A 138 0.98 -14.97 -6.33
N GLY A 139 0.94 -15.23 -7.63
CA GLY A 139 0.75 -16.56 -8.22
C GLY A 139 -0.57 -16.72 -8.96
N TRP A 140 -1.63 -16.10 -8.49
CA TRP A 140 -2.93 -16.09 -9.15
C TRP A 140 -3.14 -14.78 -9.90
N LEU A 141 -3.99 -14.79 -10.92
CA LEU A 141 -4.13 -13.73 -11.92
C LEU A 141 -4.25 -12.33 -11.30
N THR A 142 -5.21 -12.10 -10.40
CA THR A 142 -5.53 -10.76 -9.90
C THR A 142 -4.36 -10.11 -9.17
N GLY A 143 -3.78 -10.80 -8.16
CA GLY A 143 -2.65 -10.26 -7.40
C GLY A 143 -1.42 -10.03 -8.28
N THR A 144 -1.12 -11.01 -9.15
CA THR A 144 0.07 -10.99 -10.02
C THR A 144 0.01 -9.89 -11.08
N MET A 145 -1.17 -9.62 -11.65
CA MET A 145 -1.32 -8.68 -12.76
C MET A 145 -1.74 -7.28 -12.29
N ALA A 146 -2.70 -7.19 -11.38
CA ALA A 146 -3.23 -5.88 -10.98
C ALA A 146 -2.29 -5.13 -10.03
N ALA A 147 -1.51 -5.81 -9.18
CA ALA A 147 -0.60 -5.12 -8.26
C ALA A 147 0.51 -4.33 -8.97
N PRO A 148 1.22 -4.89 -9.98
CA PRO A 148 2.19 -4.12 -10.77
C PRO A 148 1.55 -2.95 -11.54
N LEU A 149 0.35 -3.14 -12.11
CA LEU A 149 -0.36 -2.08 -12.82
C LEU A 149 -0.80 -0.96 -11.87
N THR A 150 -1.25 -1.31 -10.66
CA THR A 150 -1.54 -0.32 -9.61
C THR A 150 -0.27 0.44 -9.22
N ALA A 151 0.85 -0.24 -9.03
CA ALA A 151 2.12 0.40 -8.73
C ALA A 151 2.59 1.33 -9.86
N LYS A 152 2.37 0.93 -11.13
CA LYS A 152 2.65 1.77 -12.31
C LYS A 152 1.84 3.07 -12.29
N ILE A 153 0.56 3.01 -11.96
CA ILE A 153 -0.30 4.19 -11.83
C ILE A 153 0.21 5.08 -10.68
N CYS A 154 0.48 4.49 -9.51
CA CYS A 154 0.97 5.23 -8.35
C CYS A 154 2.33 5.90 -8.59
N ARG A 155 3.18 5.36 -9.48
CA ARG A 155 4.45 5.97 -9.86
C ARG A 155 4.27 7.36 -10.49
N GLY A 156 3.11 7.65 -11.07
CA GLY A 156 2.74 8.99 -11.56
C GLY A 156 2.53 10.02 -10.45
N PHE A 157 2.42 9.58 -9.18
CA PHE A 157 2.24 10.44 -8.02
C PHE A 157 3.59 10.83 -7.41
N ASN A 158 3.61 11.92 -6.67
CA ASN A 158 4.80 12.36 -5.93
C ASN A 158 4.91 11.68 -4.55
N ALA A 159 4.54 10.39 -4.47
CA ALA A 159 4.55 9.58 -3.25
C ALA A 159 5.26 8.25 -3.51
N PRO A 160 6.07 7.75 -2.56
CA PRO A 160 6.69 6.43 -2.68
C PRO A 160 5.65 5.32 -2.70
N VAL A 161 5.99 4.24 -3.38
CA VAL A 161 5.21 3.01 -3.46
C VAL A 161 6.01 1.87 -2.85
N VAL A 162 5.46 1.23 -1.84
CA VAL A 162 6.01 0.00 -1.25
C VAL A 162 5.04 -1.15 -1.54
N ALA A 163 5.54 -2.21 -2.13
CA ALA A 163 4.73 -3.41 -2.35
C ALA A 163 5.12 -4.51 -1.36
N VAL A 164 4.12 -5.18 -0.79
CA VAL A 164 4.28 -6.32 0.11
C VAL A 164 3.57 -7.52 -0.53
N GLY A 165 4.34 -8.50 -0.95
CA GLY A 165 3.83 -9.69 -1.64
C GLY A 165 4.10 -10.98 -0.89
N THR A 166 3.25 -11.99 -1.10
CA THR A 166 3.51 -13.36 -0.65
C THR A 166 3.72 -14.27 -1.85
N MET A 167 4.70 -15.17 -1.77
CA MET A 167 4.85 -16.27 -2.73
C MET A 167 3.82 -17.36 -2.45
N PRO A 168 3.31 -18.07 -3.47
CA PRO A 168 2.46 -19.23 -3.27
C PRO A 168 3.22 -20.35 -2.55
N PHE A 169 2.48 -21.24 -1.94
CA PHE A 169 3.04 -22.47 -1.37
C PHE A 169 3.45 -23.46 -2.46
N ALA A 170 4.39 -24.35 -2.15
CA ALA A 170 4.83 -25.37 -3.10
C ALA A 170 3.70 -26.31 -3.56
N TRP A 171 2.72 -26.59 -2.69
CA TRP A 171 1.56 -27.42 -3.06
C TRP A 171 0.59 -26.77 -4.06
N GLU A 172 0.66 -25.44 -4.27
CA GLU A 172 -0.16 -24.75 -5.26
C GLU A 172 0.30 -25.05 -6.69
N GLY A 173 1.51 -25.54 -6.84
CA GLY A 173 2.07 -26.02 -8.11
C GLY A 173 3.01 -25.03 -8.80
N GLN A 174 3.54 -25.48 -9.94
CA GLN A 174 4.56 -24.76 -10.69
C GLN A 174 4.04 -23.48 -11.34
N LEU A 175 2.85 -23.51 -11.93
CA LEU A 175 2.30 -22.35 -12.63
C LEU A 175 2.09 -21.13 -11.71
N PRO A 176 1.48 -21.25 -10.50
CA PRO A 176 1.45 -20.16 -9.54
C PRO A 176 2.84 -19.65 -9.14
N ALA A 177 3.82 -20.53 -8.95
CA ALA A 177 5.18 -20.12 -8.61
C ALA A 177 5.84 -19.27 -9.72
N GLU A 178 5.67 -19.67 -10.97
CA GLU A 178 6.16 -18.94 -12.14
C GLU A 178 5.45 -17.61 -12.33
N ASN A 179 4.13 -17.58 -12.17
CA ASN A 179 3.33 -16.36 -12.20
C ASN A 179 3.78 -15.39 -11.11
N ALA A 180 4.00 -15.88 -9.88
CA ALA A 180 4.48 -15.05 -8.77
C ALA A 180 5.85 -14.43 -9.06
N ALA A 181 6.79 -15.21 -9.60
CA ALA A 181 8.11 -14.70 -9.98
C ALA A 181 7.98 -13.60 -11.03
N PHE A 182 7.11 -13.79 -12.05
CA PHE A 182 6.80 -12.77 -13.05
C PHE A 182 6.21 -11.51 -12.40
N GLY A 183 5.16 -11.62 -11.60
CA GLY A 183 4.49 -10.48 -10.97
C GLY A 183 5.43 -9.68 -10.07
N ILE A 184 6.31 -10.35 -9.32
CA ILE A 184 7.33 -9.70 -8.50
C ILE A 184 8.34 -8.95 -9.38
N SER A 185 8.75 -9.52 -10.52
CA SER A 185 9.64 -8.84 -11.45
C SER A 185 9.00 -7.57 -12.02
N GLU A 186 7.70 -7.61 -12.35
CA GLU A 186 6.95 -6.45 -12.82
C GLU A 186 6.78 -5.40 -11.70
N LEU A 187 6.46 -5.80 -10.46
CA LEU A 187 6.37 -4.89 -9.32
C LEU A 187 7.66 -4.11 -9.10
N ARG A 188 8.83 -4.76 -9.23
CA ARG A 188 10.13 -4.12 -9.07
C ARG A 188 10.41 -3.02 -10.07
N LYS A 189 9.73 -2.99 -11.22
CA LYS A 189 9.86 -1.91 -12.21
C LYS A 189 9.18 -0.61 -11.76
N TYR A 190 8.17 -0.71 -10.91
CA TYR A 190 7.29 0.42 -10.58
C TYR A 190 7.28 0.79 -9.10
N ALA A 191 7.43 -0.18 -8.18
CA ALA A 191 7.51 0.10 -6.75
C ALA A 191 8.93 0.54 -6.34
N ASN A 192 9.02 1.47 -5.39
CA ASN A 192 10.30 1.90 -4.81
C ASN A 192 10.95 0.80 -3.96
N THR A 193 10.12 -0.05 -3.34
CA THR A 193 10.57 -1.19 -2.53
C THR A 193 9.56 -2.32 -2.69
N VAL A 194 10.05 -3.55 -2.81
CA VAL A 194 9.23 -4.76 -2.83
C VAL A 194 9.69 -5.70 -1.72
N VAL A 195 8.82 -5.94 -0.76
CA VAL A 195 9.02 -6.92 0.32
C VAL A 195 8.28 -8.20 -0.08
N VAL A 196 8.98 -9.32 -0.09
CA VAL A 196 8.41 -10.61 -0.50
C VAL A 196 8.53 -11.61 0.65
N HIS A 197 7.40 -12.18 1.07
CA HIS A 197 7.34 -13.24 2.05
C HIS A 197 7.21 -14.59 1.34
N SER A 198 8.17 -15.48 1.56
CA SER A 198 8.07 -16.89 1.17
C SER A 198 7.30 -17.63 2.25
N LEU A 199 6.04 -17.97 1.98
CA LEU A 199 5.20 -18.66 2.96
C LEU A 199 5.76 -20.04 3.32
N GLU A 200 6.36 -20.73 2.36
CA GLU A 200 7.03 -22.03 2.59
C GLU A 200 8.14 -21.94 3.65
N GLN A 201 8.92 -20.87 3.62
CA GLN A 201 10.03 -20.67 4.58
C GLN A 201 9.55 -20.26 5.98
N MET A 202 8.33 -19.76 6.08
CA MET A 202 7.75 -19.26 7.34
C MET A 202 7.05 -20.35 8.13
N ILE A 203 6.70 -21.48 7.50
CA ILE A 203 6.13 -22.64 8.21
C ILE A 203 7.27 -23.35 8.94
N PRO A 204 7.29 -23.35 10.29
CA PRO A 204 8.31 -24.07 11.02
C PRO A 204 8.28 -25.57 10.66
N ALA A 205 9.42 -26.17 10.39
CA ALA A 205 9.54 -27.59 10.01
C ALA A 205 8.87 -28.55 11.02
N ARG A 206 8.56 -28.08 12.24
CA ARG A 206 7.86 -28.82 13.29
C ARG A 206 6.32 -28.71 13.23
N GLN A 207 5.74 -27.77 12.44
CA GLN A 207 4.28 -27.59 12.32
C GLN A 207 3.70 -28.33 11.11
N LYS A 208 3.95 -29.64 11.04
CA LYS A 208 3.39 -30.51 9.96
C LYS A 208 1.87 -30.69 10.00
N THR A 209 1.17 -30.08 10.96
CA THR A 209 -0.27 -30.24 11.20
C THR A 209 -1.07 -28.96 10.97
N MET A 210 -0.45 -27.94 10.37
CA MET A 210 -1.14 -26.69 10.04
C MET A 210 -2.17 -26.92 8.94
N SER A 211 -3.41 -26.47 9.12
CA SER A 211 -4.42 -26.48 8.07
C SER A 211 -4.08 -25.46 6.97
N ILE A 212 -4.62 -25.67 5.77
CA ILE A 212 -4.47 -24.74 4.64
C ILE A 212 -4.93 -23.33 5.03
N ARG A 213 -6.03 -23.22 5.77
CA ARG A 213 -6.54 -21.93 6.26
C ARG A 213 -5.53 -21.22 7.15
N GLU A 214 -4.98 -21.90 8.15
CA GLU A 214 -3.98 -21.34 9.06
C GLU A 214 -2.71 -20.90 8.31
N ALA A 215 -2.32 -21.63 7.28
CA ALA A 215 -1.19 -21.29 6.44
C ALA A 215 -1.43 -19.98 5.67
N TYR A 216 -2.61 -19.79 5.07
CA TYR A 216 -2.96 -18.52 4.42
C TYR A 216 -3.14 -17.37 5.42
N ASP A 217 -3.72 -17.64 6.60
CA ASP A 217 -3.85 -16.64 7.66
C ASP A 217 -2.47 -16.15 8.14
N LEU A 218 -1.47 -17.04 8.21
CA LEU A 218 -0.09 -16.66 8.48
C LEU A 218 0.46 -15.68 7.44
N GLY A 219 0.22 -15.94 6.16
CA GLY A 219 0.64 -15.05 5.07
C GLY A 219 0.00 -13.66 5.16
N MET A 220 -1.30 -13.60 5.46
CA MET A 220 -2.01 -12.34 5.67
C MET A 220 -1.46 -11.58 6.88
N ASN A 221 -1.22 -12.27 8.01
CA ASN A 221 -0.65 -11.66 9.21
C ASN A 221 0.75 -11.07 8.94
N LEU A 222 1.59 -11.76 8.16
CA LEU A 222 2.92 -11.26 7.78
C LEU A 222 2.82 -9.98 6.94
N MET A 223 1.91 -9.93 5.96
CA MET A 223 1.66 -8.70 5.19
C MET A 223 1.20 -7.56 6.10
N GLN A 224 0.28 -7.83 7.04
CA GLN A 224 -0.23 -6.83 7.99
C GLN A 224 0.90 -6.29 8.88
N GLN A 225 1.71 -7.17 9.49
CA GLN A 225 2.83 -6.77 10.35
C GLN A 225 3.86 -5.93 9.58
N THR A 226 4.13 -6.30 8.33
CA THR A 226 5.03 -5.54 7.46
C THR A 226 4.46 -4.16 7.16
N ALA A 227 3.17 -4.06 6.81
CA ALA A 227 2.52 -2.78 6.54
C ALA A 227 2.51 -1.87 7.78
N LEU A 228 2.22 -2.40 8.97
CA LEU A 228 2.28 -1.66 10.24
C LEU A 228 3.68 -1.16 10.54
N SER A 229 4.70 -2.03 10.38
CA SER A 229 6.10 -1.64 10.59
C SER A 229 6.55 -0.54 9.63
N LEU A 230 6.15 -0.62 8.37
CA LEU A 230 6.43 0.43 7.37
C LEU A 230 5.75 1.74 7.71
N ALA A 231 4.48 1.70 8.11
CA ALA A 231 3.73 2.88 8.50
C ALA A 231 4.33 3.56 9.75
N ASP A 232 4.68 2.77 10.77
CA ASP A 232 5.32 3.28 11.98
C ASP A 232 6.68 3.93 11.68
N GLN A 233 7.50 3.28 10.86
CA GLN A 233 8.78 3.86 10.41
C GLN A 233 8.58 5.14 9.60
N PHE A 234 7.53 5.22 8.80
CA PHE A 234 7.20 6.39 7.99
C PHE A 234 6.77 7.56 8.87
N HIS A 235 5.91 7.31 9.87
CA HIS A 235 5.46 8.33 10.82
C HIS A 235 6.58 8.87 11.72
N ARG A 236 7.58 8.04 12.08
CA ARG A 236 8.71 8.45 12.95
C ARG A 236 9.77 9.25 12.20
N ARG A 237 9.80 9.21 10.88
CA ARG A 237 10.79 9.95 10.09
C ARG A 237 10.19 11.25 9.57
N ASP A 238 11.03 12.29 9.46
CA ASP A 238 10.64 13.53 8.77
C ASP A 238 10.11 13.20 7.36
N PRO A 239 8.85 13.62 7.04
CA PRO A 239 8.27 13.37 5.71
C PRO A 239 9.14 13.85 4.54
N GLY A 240 9.92 14.92 4.75
CA GLY A 240 10.88 15.40 3.76
C GLY A 240 12.04 14.44 3.48
N SER A 241 12.42 13.60 4.45
CA SER A 241 13.50 12.61 4.27
C SER A 241 13.05 11.44 3.39
N TRP A 242 11.80 10.99 3.50
CA TRP A 242 11.24 9.91 2.69
C TRP A 242 11.07 10.31 1.23
N ARG A 243 10.61 11.54 0.96
CA ARG A 243 10.53 12.06 -0.41
C ARG A 243 11.90 12.10 -1.08
N ARG A 244 12.95 12.50 -0.36
CA ARG A 244 14.32 12.46 -0.85
C ARG A 244 14.84 11.04 -1.06
N TYR A 245 14.51 10.12 -0.16
CA TYR A 245 14.85 8.70 -0.28
C TYR A 245 14.16 8.07 -1.50
N ALA A 246 12.86 8.30 -1.67
CA ALA A 246 12.08 7.79 -2.80
C ALA A 246 12.53 8.33 -4.15
N MET A 247 12.90 9.62 -4.22
CA MET A 247 13.42 10.24 -5.47
C MET A 247 14.82 9.76 -5.85
N ASN A 248 15.63 9.30 -4.90
CA ASN A 248 16.97 8.77 -5.13
C ASN A 248 16.99 7.27 -5.43
N PHE A 249 15.89 6.56 -5.21
CA PHE A 249 15.74 5.17 -5.61
C PHE A 249 15.39 5.11 -7.11
N LYS A 250 16.43 5.22 -7.95
CA LYS A 250 16.33 4.75 -9.33
C LYS A 250 16.56 3.24 -9.30
N PRO A 251 15.66 2.43 -9.95
CA PRO A 251 15.91 1.02 -10.12
C PRO A 251 17.14 0.76 -10.96
#